data_b0b9fc28630ddd1f1d27561ae5b21747
#
_entry.id   b0b9fc28630ddd1f1d27561ae5b21747
#
_cell.length_a   1.000
_cell.length_b   1.000
_cell.length_c   1.000
_cell.angle_alpha   90.00
_cell.angle_beta   90.00
_cell.angle_gamma   90.00
#
_symmetry.space_group_name_H-M   'P 1'
#
loop_
_entity.id
_entity.type
_entity.pdbx_description
1 polymer ?
#
loop_
_entity_poly.entity_id
_entity_poly.type
_entity_poly.pdbx_seq_one_letter_code
_entity_poly.pdbx_strand_id
1 'polypeptide(L)'
;MQFAAILTSIVLALLLSGGLAPEVHAQSKDTAKGDEAALEMAEAFKKFDRKRLSALLPQLRGHVLEPWGTFWELRARLDEASPKEIRDTLERIAGTYQEDRLRNDWLLMLGQRRDWATFNAEYPRFRMNDDRTVRCYALLAEFNASGADVAGQVQEFWLAQREAEDGCATAAEQQLKAGKLKPHTAWLRARLGMENDRQRVVTQALGLLNPDWAAKASTIYTNPSRYLDEKLTALLPRTKELVTLALIRLALEDPALAAAQLDKLRWKTQLTQEERSWVWGVIGKRAAQRLSDNAIGWFENGQDKFLHEDHLAWKVRAALRAGKWPQVLEATSAMTEQQRRDPTWTYWRARALLAPGRNEADHQEAARLLEGVASVRGFYEQLALEDLGRKIAVPEKPALPSPDEKEAARANAGLTRALHAIAIGLRSEGVREWNYSVGLHDKGGMDDRALLAAAERACQREVWDRCINTSERTRAVIDFDQLFPMPHQAAVT
;
A
#
# COMPACT_ATOMS: atom_id res chain seq x y z
N MET A 1 -6.31 51.59 -68.66
CA MET A 1 -7.37 51.05 -67.76
C MET A 1 -6.93 49.75 -67.15
N GLN A 2 -5.89 49.75 -66.28
CA GLN A 2 -5.39 48.54 -65.59
C GLN A 2 -4.72 48.81 -64.23
N PHE A 3 -5.10 49.89 -63.51
CA PHE A 3 -4.51 50.26 -62.23
C PHE A 3 -5.51 50.41 -61.08
N ALA A 4 -6.76 50.05 -61.30
CA ALA A 4 -7.83 50.17 -60.24
C ALA A 4 -8.26 48.89 -59.57
N ALA A 5 -7.73 47.69 -59.97
CA ALA A 5 -8.16 46.39 -59.45
C ALA A 5 -7.29 45.77 -58.33
N ILE A 6 -6.14 46.35 -57.99
CA ILE A 6 -5.17 45.78 -57.07
C ILE A 6 -5.31 46.38 -55.63
N LEU A 7 -5.98 47.55 -55.49
CA LEU A 7 -6.13 48.16 -54.14
C LEU A 7 -7.36 47.67 -53.33
N THR A 8 -8.30 46.99 -53.94
CA THR A 8 -9.52 46.47 -53.23
C THR A 8 -9.31 45.09 -52.57
N SER A 9 -8.28 44.33 -53.03
CA SER A 9 -8.00 43.00 -52.44
C SER A 9 -7.16 43.03 -51.17
N ILE A 10 -6.43 44.11 -50.88
CA ILE A 10 -5.59 44.24 -49.66
C ILE A 10 -6.36 44.73 -48.45
N VAL A 11 -7.43 45.47 -48.62
CA VAL A 11 -8.27 45.96 -47.51
C VAL A 11 -9.21 44.89 -46.93
N LEU A 12 -9.57 43.85 -47.74
CA LEU A 12 -10.43 42.78 -47.27
C LEU A 12 -9.68 41.67 -46.51
N ALA A 13 -8.38 41.57 -46.66
CA ALA A 13 -7.51 40.61 -45.95
C ALA A 13 -7.12 41.08 -44.53
N LEU A 14 -7.23 42.38 -44.22
CA LEU A 14 -6.90 42.96 -42.91
C LEU A 14 -8.09 43.00 -41.94
N LEU A 15 -9.30 42.73 -42.40
CA LEU A 15 -10.51 42.70 -41.56
C LEU A 15 -10.89 41.25 -41.08
N LEU A 16 -10.20 40.21 -41.54
CA LEU A 16 -10.42 38.82 -41.13
C LEU A 16 -9.42 38.29 -40.08
N SER A 17 -8.39 39.06 -39.73
CA SER A 17 -7.39 38.70 -38.73
C SER A 17 -7.64 39.27 -37.33
N GLY A 18 -8.73 39.98 -37.11
CA GLY A 18 -9.08 40.66 -35.85
C GLY A 18 -10.00 39.91 -34.91
N GLY A 19 -10.46 38.71 -35.27
CA GLY A 19 -11.57 38.04 -34.57
C GLY A 19 -11.19 36.85 -33.65
N LEU A 20 -9.92 36.45 -33.57
CA LEU A 20 -9.52 35.25 -32.79
C LEU A 20 -8.74 35.55 -31.51
N ALA A 21 -8.43 36.80 -31.22
CA ALA A 21 -7.63 37.16 -30.04
C ALA A 21 -8.39 37.22 -28.69
N PRO A 22 -9.71 37.51 -28.61
CA PRO A 22 -10.38 37.61 -27.31
C PRO A 22 -10.70 36.27 -26.65
N GLU A 23 -11.00 35.20 -27.40
CA GLU A 23 -11.36 33.91 -26.81
C GLU A 23 -10.18 33.19 -26.15
N VAL A 24 -9.01 33.23 -26.73
CA VAL A 24 -7.79 32.58 -26.18
C VAL A 24 -7.32 33.32 -24.90
N HIS A 25 -7.47 34.63 -24.85
CA HIS A 25 -7.12 35.43 -23.66
C HIS A 25 -8.14 35.26 -22.52
N ALA A 26 -9.41 35.09 -22.83
CA ALA A 26 -10.46 34.85 -21.83
C ALA A 26 -10.33 33.44 -21.24
N GLN A 27 -10.14 32.41 -22.06
CA GLN A 27 -9.90 31.04 -21.59
C GLN A 27 -8.64 30.93 -20.72
N SER A 28 -7.56 31.61 -21.05
CA SER A 28 -6.33 31.58 -20.22
C SER A 28 -6.50 32.26 -18.86
N LYS A 29 -7.29 33.35 -18.80
CA LYS A 29 -7.59 34.05 -17.53
C LYS A 29 -8.55 33.27 -16.64
N ASP A 30 -9.54 32.61 -17.21
CA ASP A 30 -10.48 31.78 -16.46
C ASP A 30 -9.81 30.52 -15.92
N THR A 31 -8.90 29.91 -16.69
CA THR A 31 -8.09 28.78 -16.23
C THR A 31 -7.19 29.20 -15.07
N ALA A 32 -6.50 30.35 -15.16
CA ALA A 32 -5.63 30.85 -14.10
C ALA A 32 -6.39 31.13 -12.79
N LYS A 33 -7.60 31.71 -12.87
CA LYS A 33 -8.47 31.90 -11.69
C LYS A 33 -8.93 30.58 -11.08
N GLY A 34 -9.25 29.60 -11.93
CA GLY A 34 -9.60 28.25 -11.48
C GLY A 34 -8.43 27.56 -10.79
N ASP A 35 -7.21 27.73 -11.28
CA ASP A 35 -6.00 27.20 -10.66
C ASP A 35 -5.76 27.81 -9.26
N GLU A 36 -5.88 29.14 -9.14
CA GLU A 36 -5.78 29.83 -7.85
C GLU A 36 -6.85 29.32 -6.86
N ALA A 37 -8.10 29.20 -7.31
CA ALA A 37 -9.19 28.69 -6.49
C ALA A 37 -8.92 27.23 -6.06
N ALA A 38 -8.40 26.38 -6.94
CA ALA A 38 -8.06 24.99 -6.62
C ALA A 38 -6.97 24.91 -5.55
N LEU A 39 -5.91 25.71 -5.68
CA LEU A 39 -4.82 25.78 -4.69
C LEU A 39 -5.34 26.26 -3.33
N GLU A 40 -6.18 27.29 -3.33
CA GLU A 40 -6.76 27.81 -2.09
C GLU A 40 -7.72 26.79 -1.45
N MET A 41 -8.54 26.09 -2.25
CA MET A 41 -9.40 25.02 -1.74
C MET A 41 -8.61 23.86 -1.14
N ALA A 42 -7.48 23.47 -1.73
CA ALA A 42 -6.60 22.44 -1.18
C ALA A 42 -6.05 22.85 0.20
N GLU A 43 -5.67 24.12 0.38
CA GLU A 43 -5.22 24.65 1.67
C GLU A 43 -6.37 24.78 2.68
N ALA A 44 -7.55 25.23 2.24
CA ALA A 44 -8.76 25.29 3.08
C ALA A 44 -9.18 23.89 3.55
N PHE A 45 -9.07 22.87 2.68
CA PHE A 45 -9.37 21.48 3.01
C PHE A 45 -8.42 20.93 4.10
N LYS A 46 -7.12 21.21 4.01
CA LYS A 46 -6.13 20.83 5.05
C LYS A 46 -6.45 21.46 6.41
N LYS A 47 -7.04 22.67 6.41
CA LYS A 47 -7.42 23.42 7.61
C LYS A 47 -8.84 23.13 8.10
N PHE A 48 -9.59 22.26 7.41
CA PHE A 48 -11.02 21.99 7.65
C PHE A 48 -11.89 23.27 7.61
N ASP A 49 -11.53 24.25 6.78
CA ASP A 49 -12.29 25.50 6.60
C ASP A 49 -13.47 25.30 5.65
N ARG A 50 -14.57 24.78 6.19
CA ARG A 50 -15.82 24.48 5.46
C ARG A 50 -16.38 25.72 4.76
N LYS A 51 -16.37 26.89 5.42
CA LYS A 51 -16.92 28.13 4.87
C LYS A 51 -16.14 28.57 3.64
N ARG A 52 -14.82 28.50 3.71
CA ARG A 52 -13.94 28.87 2.59
C ARG A 52 -14.11 27.90 1.42
N LEU A 53 -14.22 26.61 1.68
CA LEU A 53 -14.46 25.58 0.64
C LEU A 53 -15.76 25.86 -0.10
N SER A 54 -16.87 26.09 0.60
CA SER A 54 -18.17 26.38 -0.04
C SER A 54 -18.17 27.69 -0.81
N ALA A 55 -17.42 28.71 -0.35
CA ALA A 55 -17.31 30.01 -1.05
C ALA A 55 -16.48 29.93 -2.34
N LEU A 56 -15.48 29.03 -2.38
CA LEU A 56 -14.57 28.88 -3.53
C LEU A 56 -15.11 27.91 -4.61
N LEU A 57 -15.90 26.91 -4.23
CA LEU A 57 -16.39 25.87 -5.15
C LEU A 57 -17.03 26.42 -6.44
N PRO A 58 -17.86 27.49 -6.42
CA PRO A 58 -18.42 28.05 -7.64
C PRO A 58 -17.39 28.56 -8.65
N GLN A 59 -16.18 28.92 -8.20
CA GLN A 59 -15.09 29.39 -9.06
C GLN A 59 -14.40 28.27 -9.83
N LEU A 60 -14.61 27.00 -9.41
CA LEU A 60 -14.12 25.80 -10.11
C LEU A 60 -15.12 25.23 -11.11
N ARG A 61 -16.30 25.82 -11.27
CA ARG A 61 -17.32 25.31 -12.20
C ARG A 61 -16.80 25.31 -13.64
N GLY A 62 -16.78 24.14 -14.28
CA GLY A 62 -16.23 23.95 -15.62
C GLY A 62 -14.71 23.88 -15.70
N HIS A 63 -14.00 24.06 -14.59
CA HIS A 63 -12.56 23.89 -14.53
C HIS A 63 -12.15 22.41 -14.50
N VAL A 64 -10.99 22.08 -15.06
CA VAL A 64 -10.48 20.69 -15.11
C VAL A 64 -10.40 20.04 -13.71
N LEU A 65 -10.18 20.79 -12.64
CA LEU A 65 -10.11 20.33 -11.27
C LEU A 65 -11.44 20.48 -10.48
N GLU A 66 -12.56 20.74 -11.14
CA GLU A 66 -13.88 20.81 -10.47
C GLU A 66 -14.18 19.53 -9.65
N PRO A 67 -13.87 18.29 -10.11
CA PRO A 67 -14.09 17.09 -9.30
C PRO A 67 -13.32 17.11 -7.97
N TRP A 68 -12.10 17.66 -7.92
CA TRP A 68 -11.34 17.83 -6.69
C TRP A 68 -12.00 18.82 -5.74
N GLY A 69 -12.38 20.00 -6.24
CA GLY A 69 -13.10 20.98 -5.43
C GLY A 69 -14.40 20.44 -4.86
N THR A 70 -15.16 19.73 -5.68
CA THR A 70 -16.41 19.06 -5.27
C THR A 70 -16.16 18.02 -4.18
N PHE A 71 -15.12 17.22 -4.32
CA PHE A 71 -14.70 16.23 -3.30
C PHE A 71 -14.31 16.92 -1.98
N TRP A 72 -13.43 17.92 -2.03
CA TRP A 72 -12.95 18.61 -0.81
C TRP A 72 -14.08 19.27 -0.04
N GLU A 73 -14.98 19.94 -0.75
CA GLU A 73 -16.10 20.63 -0.14
C GLU A 73 -17.03 19.67 0.58
N LEU A 74 -17.54 18.64 -0.12
CA LEU A 74 -18.47 17.70 0.48
C LEU A 74 -17.79 16.82 1.55
N ARG A 75 -16.54 16.40 1.32
CA ARG A 75 -15.79 15.61 2.30
C ARG A 75 -15.62 16.34 3.63
N ALA A 76 -15.38 17.66 3.60
CA ALA A 76 -15.20 18.46 4.81
C ALA A 76 -16.47 18.56 5.68
N ARG A 77 -17.66 18.33 5.11
CA ARG A 77 -18.96 18.35 5.82
C ARG A 77 -19.78 17.06 5.62
N LEU A 78 -19.11 15.96 5.34
CA LEU A 78 -19.77 14.69 5.03
C LEU A 78 -20.69 14.20 6.17
N ASP A 79 -20.35 14.53 7.40
CA ASP A 79 -21.13 14.22 8.59
C ASP A 79 -22.48 14.98 8.68
N GLU A 80 -22.60 16.12 8.00
CA GLU A 80 -23.79 16.99 7.93
C GLU A 80 -24.63 16.74 6.66
N ALA A 81 -24.01 16.19 5.62
CA ALA A 81 -24.65 15.99 4.32
C ALA A 81 -25.72 14.88 4.37
N SER A 82 -26.85 15.10 3.68
CA SER A 82 -27.89 14.08 3.55
C SER A 82 -27.44 12.97 2.58
N PRO A 83 -27.93 11.74 2.75
CA PRO A 83 -27.67 10.65 1.80
C PRO A 83 -28.03 10.98 0.35
N LYS A 84 -29.07 11.78 0.14
CA LYS A 84 -29.46 12.25 -1.19
C LYS A 84 -28.41 13.16 -1.79
N GLU A 85 -27.96 14.16 -1.04
CA GLU A 85 -26.92 15.11 -1.48
C GLU A 85 -25.61 14.39 -1.81
N ILE A 86 -25.23 13.39 -1.00
CA ILE A 86 -24.03 12.60 -1.25
C ILE A 86 -24.16 11.84 -2.57
N ARG A 87 -25.31 11.16 -2.81
CA ARG A 87 -25.56 10.45 -4.08
C ARG A 87 -25.58 11.37 -5.28
N ASP A 88 -26.28 12.50 -5.20
CA ASP A 88 -26.34 13.50 -6.29
C ASP A 88 -24.91 14.01 -6.63
N THR A 89 -24.05 14.14 -5.62
CA THR A 89 -22.66 14.55 -5.82
C THR A 89 -21.83 13.44 -6.45
N LEU A 90 -21.95 12.20 -5.97
CA LEU A 90 -21.27 11.03 -6.55
C LEU A 90 -21.65 10.84 -8.04
N GLU A 91 -22.92 11.06 -8.41
CA GLU A 91 -23.37 11.01 -9.78
C GLU A 91 -22.75 12.13 -10.64
N ARG A 92 -22.66 13.35 -10.10
CA ARG A 92 -22.06 14.49 -10.81
C ARG A 92 -20.58 14.28 -11.14
N ILE A 93 -19.82 13.61 -10.28
CA ILE A 93 -18.40 13.31 -10.48
C ILE A 93 -18.16 11.84 -10.85
N ALA A 94 -19.17 11.18 -11.43
CA ALA A 94 -19.10 9.76 -11.75
C ALA A 94 -17.90 9.41 -12.66
N GLY A 95 -17.32 8.24 -12.47
CA GLY A 95 -16.18 7.75 -13.22
C GLY A 95 -14.81 8.33 -12.80
N THR A 96 -14.77 9.24 -11.83
CA THR A 96 -13.52 9.87 -11.36
C THR A 96 -12.94 9.18 -10.14
N TYR A 97 -11.67 9.43 -9.87
CA TYR A 97 -11.01 9.05 -8.60
C TYR A 97 -11.76 9.65 -7.40
N GLN A 98 -12.22 10.91 -7.54
CA GLN A 98 -12.88 11.65 -6.47
C GLN A 98 -14.23 11.03 -6.09
N GLU A 99 -14.97 10.50 -7.05
CA GLU A 99 -16.19 9.73 -6.76
C GLU A 99 -15.88 8.53 -5.87
N ASP A 100 -14.91 7.72 -6.28
CA ASP A 100 -14.59 6.49 -5.58
C ASP A 100 -14.00 6.76 -4.20
N ARG A 101 -13.18 7.81 -4.08
CA ARG A 101 -12.62 8.26 -2.80
C ARG A 101 -13.70 8.81 -1.85
N LEU A 102 -14.65 9.59 -2.35
CA LEU A 102 -15.77 10.09 -1.56
C LEU A 102 -16.67 8.94 -1.10
N ARG A 103 -16.91 7.95 -1.97
CA ARG A 103 -17.64 6.73 -1.63
C ARG A 103 -16.94 5.94 -0.52
N ASN A 104 -15.63 5.80 -0.59
CA ASN A 104 -14.84 5.19 0.50
C ASN A 104 -15.08 5.91 1.83
N ASP A 105 -14.94 7.23 1.86
CA ASP A 105 -15.12 8.01 3.09
C ASP A 105 -16.57 7.92 3.62
N TRP A 106 -17.55 7.85 2.73
CA TRP A 106 -18.95 7.62 3.11
C TRP A 106 -19.18 6.21 3.67
N LEU A 107 -18.62 5.18 3.03
CA LEU A 107 -18.68 3.80 3.52
C LEU A 107 -18.06 3.64 4.91
N LEU A 108 -16.93 4.32 5.18
CA LEU A 108 -16.33 4.35 6.51
C LEU A 108 -17.31 4.95 7.54
N MET A 109 -17.96 6.07 7.20
CA MET A 109 -18.95 6.71 8.07
C MET A 109 -20.18 5.83 8.29
N LEU A 110 -20.71 5.20 7.24
CA LEU A 110 -21.86 4.29 7.31
C LEU A 110 -21.53 3.08 8.19
N GLY A 111 -20.35 2.50 8.01
CA GLY A 111 -19.86 1.39 8.84
C GLY A 111 -19.74 1.77 10.31
N GLN A 112 -19.20 2.95 10.61
CA GLN A 112 -19.12 3.48 11.99
C GLN A 112 -20.50 3.69 12.62
N ARG A 113 -21.46 4.19 11.81
CA ARG A 113 -22.87 4.40 12.23
C ARG A 113 -23.69 3.11 12.26
N ARG A 114 -23.16 1.99 11.77
CA ARG A 114 -23.89 0.71 11.61
C ARG A 114 -25.12 0.83 10.69
N ASP A 115 -25.12 1.76 9.74
CA ASP A 115 -26.15 1.87 8.70
C ASP A 115 -25.87 0.86 7.58
N TRP A 116 -26.19 -0.40 7.89
CA TRP A 116 -25.94 -1.52 6.96
C TRP A 116 -26.80 -1.48 5.70
N ALA A 117 -28.01 -0.89 5.79
CA ALA A 117 -28.88 -0.78 4.64
C ALA A 117 -28.27 0.11 3.54
N THR A 118 -27.82 1.31 3.92
CA THR A 118 -27.14 2.22 3.01
C THR A 118 -25.77 1.69 2.59
N PHE A 119 -25.00 1.12 3.54
CA PHE A 119 -23.70 0.53 3.27
C PHE A 119 -23.76 -0.54 2.18
N ASN A 120 -24.67 -1.51 2.31
CA ASN A 120 -24.82 -2.62 1.36
C ASN A 120 -25.28 -2.15 -0.03
N ALA A 121 -26.03 -1.05 -0.10
CA ALA A 121 -26.44 -0.46 -1.38
C ALA A 121 -25.28 0.25 -2.11
N GLU A 122 -24.34 0.82 -1.37
CA GLU A 122 -23.24 1.62 -1.93
C GLU A 122 -21.92 0.83 -2.11
N TYR A 123 -21.65 -0.15 -1.27
CA TYR A 123 -20.41 -0.93 -1.29
C TYR A 123 -20.10 -1.59 -2.65
N PRO A 124 -21.07 -2.19 -3.40
CA PRO A 124 -20.79 -2.78 -4.71
C PRO A 124 -20.28 -1.80 -5.76
N ARG A 125 -20.48 -0.49 -5.54
CA ARG A 125 -20.03 0.59 -6.43
C ARG A 125 -18.63 1.11 -6.09
N PHE A 126 -18.04 0.66 -4.98
CA PHE A 126 -16.68 1.02 -4.56
C PHE A 126 -15.66 0.25 -5.37
N ARG A 127 -15.09 0.88 -6.40
CA ARG A 127 -14.24 0.22 -7.42
C ARG A 127 -12.83 -0.07 -6.92
N MET A 128 -12.20 0.84 -6.21
CA MET A 128 -10.85 0.62 -5.64
C MET A 128 -10.85 -0.56 -4.69
N ASN A 129 -11.84 -0.68 -3.82
CA ASN A 129 -11.99 -1.75 -2.82
C ASN A 129 -10.68 -2.07 -2.07
N ASP A 130 -9.85 -1.04 -1.85
CA ASP A 130 -8.50 -1.11 -1.28
C ASP A 130 -8.45 -0.74 0.20
N ASP A 131 -9.52 -0.15 0.74
CA ASP A 131 -9.63 0.18 2.16
C ASP A 131 -10.00 -1.05 3.00
N ARG A 132 -9.04 -1.51 3.80
CA ARG A 132 -9.21 -2.70 4.64
C ARG A 132 -10.31 -2.53 5.68
N THR A 133 -10.50 -1.35 6.23
CA THR A 133 -11.56 -1.06 7.21
C THR A 133 -12.93 -1.19 6.57
N VAL A 134 -13.13 -0.65 5.36
CA VAL A 134 -14.36 -0.83 4.58
C VAL A 134 -14.62 -2.31 4.26
N ARG A 135 -13.58 -3.05 3.86
CA ARG A 135 -13.70 -4.50 3.62
C ARG A 135 -14.10 -5.27 4.88
N CYS A 136 -13.56 -4.90 6.04
CA CYS A 136 -13.97 -5.51 7.30
C CYS A 136 -15.42 -5.18 7.66
N TYR A 137 -15.90 -3.97 7.39
CA TYR A 137 -17.31 -3.63 7.55
C TYR A 137 -18.20 -4.43 6.58
N ALA A 138 -17.76 -4.67 5.35
CA ALA A 138 -18.49 -5.50 4.40
C ALA A 138 -18.62 -6.95 4.90
N LEU A 139 -17.55 -7.55 5.41
CA LEU A 139 -17.57 -8.88 6.03
C LEU A 139 -18.48 -8.93 7.27
N LEU A 140 -18.46 -7.88 8.07
CA LEU A 140 -19.35 -7.77 9.23
C LEU A 140 -20.83 -7.66 8.80
N ALA A 141 -21.12 -6.87 7.78
CA ALA A 141 -22.48 -6.75 7.22
C ALA A 141 -22.98 -8.09 6.64
N GLU A 142 -22.11 -8.80 5.92
CA GLU A 142 -22.39 -10.12 5.36
C GLU A 142 -22.68 -11.16 6.45
N PHE A 143 -21.84 -11.20 7.49
CA PHE A 143 -22.05 -12.07 8.65
C PHE A 143 -23.38 -11.78 9.35
N ASN A 144 -23.71 -10.50 9.57
CA ASN A 144 -24.94 -10.10 10.23
C ASN A 144 -26.20 -10.44 9.38
N ALA A 145 -26.10 -10.38 8.07
CA ALA A 145 -27.23 -10.62 7.17
C ALA A 145 -27.50 -12.13 6.94
N SER A 146 -26.45 -12.95 6.84
CA SER A 146 -26.56 -14.33 6.38
C SER A 146 -25.94 -15.38 7.29
N GLY A 147 -25.17 -14.96 8.31
CA GLY A 147 -24.35 -15.86 9.13
C GLY A 147 -23.16 -16.48 8.38
N ALA A 148 -22.75 -15.89 7.25
CA ALA A 148 -21.65 -16.39 6.43
C ALA A 148 -20.37 -16.63 7.23
N ASP A 149 -19.57 -17.62 6.84
CA ASP A 149 -18.27 -17.88 7.46
C ASP A 149 -17.21 -16.93 6.91
N VAL A 150 -17.02 -15.81 7.61
CA VAL A 150 -16.07 -14.77 7.26
C VAL A 150 -14.85 -14.71 8.19
N ALA A 151 -14.76 -15.63 9.16
CA ALA A 151 -13.78 -15.58 10.23
C ALA A 151 -12.32 -15.57 9.70
N GLY A 152 -12.02 -16.39 8.68
CA GLY A 152 -10.69 -16.44 8.07
C GLY A 152 -10.28 -15.11 7.45
N GLN A 153 -11.17 -14.48 6.68
CA GLN A 153 -10.91 -13.18 6.04
C GLN A 153 -10.80 -12.04 7.08
N VAL A 154 -11.65 -12.06 8.10
CA VAL A 154 -11.57 -11.09 9.22
C VAL A 154 -10.23 -11.23 9.94
N GLN A 155 -9.78 -12.45 10.23
CA GLN A 155 -8.47 -12.71 10.84
C GLN A 155 -7.34 -12.13 9.97
N GLU A 156 -7.32 -12.45 8.69
CA GLU A 156 -6.29 -11.99 7.75
C GLU A 156 -6.22 -10.46 7.73
N PHE A 157 -7.36 -9.78 7.52
CA PHE A 157 -7.39 -8.33 7.43
C PHE A 157 -7.06 -7.66 8.75
N TRP A 158 -7.53 -8.19 9.87
CA TRP A 158 -7.26 -7.63 11.20
C TRP A 158 -5.78 -7.76 11.58
N LEU A 159 -5.16 -8.93 11.35
CA LEU A 159 -3.73 -9.13 11.63
C LEU A 159 -2.84 -8.27 10.73
N ALA A 160 -3.22 -8.06 9.47
CA ALA A 160 -2.48 -7.25 8.52
C ALA A 160 -2.72 -5.72 8.67
N GLN A 161 -3.72 -5.29 9.46
CA GLN A 161 -4.01 -3.87 9.67
C GLN A 161 -2.94 -3.20 10.53
N ARG A 162 -2.39 -2.07 10.08
CA ARG A 162 -1.30 -1.40 10.79
C ARG A 162 -1.76 -0.67 12.04
N GLU A 163 -2.85 0.07 11.95
CA GLU A 163 -3.36 0.93 13.03
C GLU A 163 -4.57 0.31 13.74
N ALA A 164 -4.95 0.90 14.88
CA ALA A 164 -6.12 0.49 15.64
C ALA A 164 -7.38 1.16 15.10
N GLU A 165 -7.93 0.64 14.02
CA GLU A 165 -9.14 1.13 13.38
C GLU A 165 -10.38 0.33 13.79
N ASP A 166 -11.57 0.91 13.64
CA ASP A 166 -12.83 0.35 14.15
C ASP A 166 -13.28 -0.90 13.36
N GLY A 167 -13.30 -0.84 12.04
CA GLY A 167 -13.97 -1.85 11.23
C GLY A 167 -13.51 -3.27 11.47
N CYS A 168 -12.20 -3.54 11.35
CA CYS A 168 -11.66 -4.89 11.57
C CYS A 168 -11.72 -5.31 13.03
N ALA A 169 -11.57 -4.37 13.98
CA ALA A 169 -11.71 -4.67 15.39
C ALA A 169 -13.15 -5.08 15.74
N THR A 170 -14.15 -4.36 15.21
CA THR A 170 -15.57 -4.70 15.43
C THR A 170 -15.92 -6.03 14.75
N ALA A 171 -15.45 -6.28 13.54
CA ALA A 171 -15.67 -7.57 12.87
C ALA A 171 -15.04 -8.72 13.69
N ALA A 172 -13.80 -8.53 14.16
CA ALA A 172 -13.13 -9.52 15.02
C ALA A 172 -13.87 -9.75 16.36
N GLU A 173 -14.36 -8.68 16.98
CA GLU A 173 -15.16 -8.79 18.22
C GLU A 173 -16.41 -9.66 18.01
N GLN A 174 -17.13 -9.43 16.93
CA GLN A 174 -18.31 -10.23 16.59
C GLN A 174 -17.96 -11.70 16.35
N GLN A 175 -16.86 -11.97 15.61
CA GLN A 175 -16.41 -13.35 15.36
C GLN A 175 -15.92 -14.04 16.64
N LEU A 176 -15.26 -13.30 17.56
CA LEU A 176 -14.88 -13.81 18.88
C LEU A 176 -16.11 -14.16 19.73
N LYS A 177 -17.12 -13.29 19.79
CA LYS A 177 -18.38 -13.52 20.52
C LYS A 177 -19.16 -14.69 19.95
N ALA A 178 -19.12 -14.88 18.64
CA ALA A 178 -19.76 -16.02 17.95
C ALA A 178 -18.95 -17.33 18.07
N GLY A 179 -17.78 -17.32 18.69
CA GLY A 179 -16.89 -18.49 18.80
C GLY A 179 -16.27 -18.93 17.47
N LYS A 180 -16.38 -18.11 16.42
CA LYS A 180 -15.80 -18.38 15.08
C LYS A 180 -14.33 -18.01 15.00
N LEU A 181 -13.90 -16.99 15.75
CA LEU A 181 -12.51 -16.60 15.91
C LEU A 181 -12.00 -17.02 17.30
N LYS A 182 -10.77 -17.54 17.36
CA LYS A 182 -10.16 -17.96 18.63
C LYS A 182 -9.59 -16.75 19.39
N PRO A 183 -9.67 -16.73 20.75
CA PRO A 183 -9.02 -15.68 21.54
C PRO A 183 -7.52 -15.49 21.26
N HIS A 184 -6.83 -16.58 20.87
CA HIS A 184 -5.43 -16.54 20.47
C HIS A 184 -5.15 -15.54 19.32
N THR A 185 -6.08 -15.33 18.39
CA THR A 185 -5.93 -14.32 17.33
C THR A 185 -5.77 -12.91 17.89
N ALA A 186 -6.48 -12.56 18.98
CA ALA A 186 -6.32 -11.27 19.62
C ALA A 186 -4.94 -11.13 20.28
N TRP A 187 -4.40 -12.21 20.86
CA TRP A 187 -3.02 -12.23 21.37
C TRP A 187 -1.99 -12.07 20.25
N LEU A 188 -2.16 -12.75 19.12
CA LEU A 188 -1.31 -12.55 17.94
C LEU A 188 -1.35 -11.09 17.45
N ARG A 189 -2.54 -10.49 17.41
CA ARG A 189 -2.71 -9.07 17.08
C ARG A 189 -1.97 -8.16 18.08
N ALA A 190 -2.04 -8.46 19.35
CA ALA A 190 -1.33 -7.74 20.42
C ALA A 190 0.19 -7.90 20.29
N ARG A 191 0.71 -9.09 19.98
CA ARG A 191 2.14 -9.34 19.75
C ARG A 191 2.65 -8.50 18.57
N LEU A 192 1.92 -8.49 17.43
CA LEU A 192 2.25 -7.65 16.27
C LEU A 192 2.21 -6.16 16.62
N GLY A 193 1.22 -5.73 17.40
CA GLY A 193 1.14 -4.35 17.88
C GLY A 193 2.33 -3.97 18.76
N MET A 194 2.70 -4.84 19.69
CA MET A 194 3.84 -4.64 20.60
C MET A 194 5.15 -4.56 19.85
N GLU A 195 5.37 -5.49 18.91
CA GLU A 195 6.59 -5.56 18.09
C GLU A 195 6.78 -4.34 17.20
N ASN A 196 5.67 -3.77 16.70
CA ASN A 196 5.68 -2.59 15.83
C ASN A 196 5.54 -1.26 16.57
N ASP A 197 5.68 -1.27 17.91
CA ASP A 197 5.59 -0.07 18.76
C ASP A 197 4.23 0.66 18.64
N ARG A 198 3.12 -0.13 18.59
CA ARG A 198 1.73 0.35 18.39
C ARG A 198 0.87 0.08 19.64
N GLN A 199 1.06 0.86 20.69
CA GLN A 199 0.34 0.66 21.96
C GLN A 199 -1.18 0.58 21.79
N ARG A 200 -1.77 1.44 20.95
CA ARG A 200 -3.23 1.45 20.70
C ARG A 200 -3.72 0.13 20.10
N VAL A 201 -2.92 -0.50 19.25
CA VAL A 201 -3.25 -1.81 18.66
C VAL A 201 -3.27 -2.89 19.73
N VAL A 202 -2.29 -2.88 20.64
CA VAL A 202 -2.20 -3.82 21.78
C VAL A 202 -3.41 -3.68 22.68
N THR A 203 -3.72 -2.46 23.12
CA THR A 203 -4.82 -2.21 24.04
C THR A 203 -6.19 -2.46 23.42
N GLN A 204 -6.38 -2.13 22.13
CA GLN A 204 -7.60 -2.46 21.41
C GLN A 204 -7.80 -3.99 21.32
N ALA A 205 -6.79 -4.74 20.87
CA ALA A 205 -6.90 -6.17 20.71
C ALA A 205 -7.22 -6.90 22.02
N LEU A 206 -6.53 -6.54 23.10
CA LEU A 206 -6.76 -7.14 24.41
C LEU A 206 -8.05 -6.67 25.07
N GLY A 207 -8.49 -5.45 24.78
CA GLY A 207 -9.79 -4.92 25.24
C GLY A 207 -10.97 -5.73 24.74
N LEU A 208 -10.87 -6.35 23.56
CA LEU A 208 -11.89 -7.27 23.03
C LEU A 208 -12.01 -8.57 23.86
N LEU A 209 -10.95 -8.97 24.54
CA LEU A 209 -10.93 -10.13 25.42
C LEU A 209 -11.28 -9.76 26.85
N ASN A 210 -10.63 -8.74 27.40
CA ASN A 210 -10.82 -8.28 28.76
C ASN A 210 -10.17 -6.90 29.00
N PRO A 211 -10.90 -5.89 29.51
CA PRO A 211 -10.36 -4.55 29.78
C PRO A 211 -9.16 -4.53 30.75
N ASP A 212 -9.13 -5.41 31.76
CA ASP A 212 -8.02 -5.49 32.70
C ASP A 212 -6.72 -5.95 32.03
N TRP A 213 -6.81 -6.78 30.98
CA TRP A 213 -5.63 -7.21 30.24
C TRP A 213 -5.08 -6.07 29.37
N ALA A 214 -5.95 -5.25 28.80
CA ALA A 214 -5.55 -4.04 28.10
C ALA A 214 -4.83 -3.05 29.03
N ALA A 215 -5.35 -2.85 30.26
CA ALA A 215 -4.71 -2.00 31.26
C ALA A 215 -3.34 -2.54 31.68
N LYS A 216 -3.21 -3.85 31.92
CA LYS A 216 -1.92 -4.49 32.24
C LYS A 216 -0.92 -4.37 31.07
N ALA A 217 -1.37 -4.52 29.84
CA ALA A 217 -0.51 -4.36 28.66
C ALA A 217 0.01 -2.91 28.54
N SER A 218 -0.78 -1.90 28.91
CA SER A 218 -0.31 -0.52 28.96
C SER A 218 0.82 -0.32 29.99
N THR A 219 0.71 -0.96 31.17
CA THR A 219 1.77 -0.93 32.18
C THR A 219 3.04 -1.63 31.69
N ILE A 220 2.88 -2.81 31.06
CA ILE A 220 3.98 -3.57 30.43
C ILE A 220 4.67 -2.73 29.37
N TYR A 221 3.92 -2.03 28.54
CA TYR A 221 4.45 -1.19 27.47
C TYR A 221 5.40 -0.10 27.98
N THR A 222 5.07 0.47 29.14
CA THR A 222 5.87 1.53 29.77
C THR A 222 7.09 0.98 30.53
N ASN A 223 6.95 -0.19 31.20
CA ASN A 223 8.02 -0.74 32.05
C ASN A 223 8.08 -2.28 31.99
N PRO A 224 8.56 -2.86 30.87
CA PRO A 224 8.59 -4.31 30.68
C PRO A 224 9.52 -5.03 31.65
N SER A 225 10.69 -4.44 31.96
CA SER A 225 11.68 -5.05 32.87
C SER A 225 11.11 -5.25 34.26
N ARG A 226 10.48 -4.22 34.83
CA ARG A 226 9.86 -4.29 36.14
C ARG A 226 8.79 -5.37 36.19
N TYR A 227 7.93 -5.43 35.16
CA TYR A 227 6.90 -6.48 35.10
C TYR A 227 7.51 -7.88 35.10
N LEU A 228 8.59 -8.12 34.35
CA LEU A 228 9.28 -9.42 34.28
C LEU A 228 9.96 -9.77 35.59
N ASP A 229 10.56 -8.80 36.32
CA ASP A 229 11.27 -9.03 37.56
C ASP A 229 10.31 -9.31 38.72
N GLU A 230 9.19 -8.61 38.79
CA GLU A 230 8.13 -8.81 39.81
C GLU A 230 7.32 -10.10 39.52
N LYS A 231 7.33 -10.63 38.29
CA LYS A 231 6.53 -11.80 37.91
C LYS A 231 7.29 -13.11 38.17
N LEU A 232 6.83 -13.87 39.16
CA LEU A 232 7.47 -15.13 39.52
C LEU A 232 6.99 -16.32 38.67
N THR A 233 5.70 -16.32 38.29
CA THR A 233 5.05 -17.44 37.59
C THR A 233 4.14 -16.99 36.44
N ALA A 234 4.07 -17.83 35.39
CA ALA A 234 3.18 -17.66 34.25
C ALA A 234 2.47 -18.97 33.88
N LEU A 235 1.67 -19.48 34.82
CA LEU A 235 1.02 -20.81 34.65
C LEU A 235 -0.26 -20.72 33.80
N LEU A 236 -1.01 -19.62 33.91
CA LEU A 236 -2.24 -19.43 33.14
C LEU A 236 -1.94 -18.91 31.72
N PRO A 237 -2.69 -19.34 30.68
CA PRO A 237 -2.47 -18.88 29.31
C PRO A 237 -2.36 -17.37 29.18
N ARG A 238 -3.29 -16.60 29.79
CA ARG A 238 -3.25 -15.13 29.80
C ARG A 238 -1.98 -14.55 30.41
N THR A 239 -1.43 -15.20 31.44
CA THR A 239 -0.21 -14.72 32.09
C THR A 239 1.02 -15.01 31.24
N LYS A 240 1.05 -16.16 30.54
CA LYS A 240 2.10 -16.47 29.56
C LYS A 240 2.13 -15.43 28.44
N GLU A 241 0.97 -15.08 27.88
CA GLU A 241 0.88 -14.05 26.85
C GLU A 241 1.33 -12.68 27.33
N LEU A 242 0.96 -12.24 28.55
CA LEU A 242 1.42 -10.97 29.12
C LEU A 242 2.96 -10.97 29.33
N VAL A 243 3.55 -12.09 29.75
CA VAL A 243 5.01 -12.25 29.83
C VAL A 243 5.64 -12.20 28.44
N THR A 244 5.02 -12.85 27.45
CA THR A 244 5.45 -12.80 26.04
C THR A 244 5.46 -11.36 25.51
N LEU A 245 4.40 -10.58 25.77
CA LEU A 245 4.35 -9.16 25.39
C LEU A 245 5.45 -8.33 26.09
N ALA A 246 5.72 -8.61 27.35
CA ALA A 246 6.80 -7.92 28.09
C ALA A 246 8.18 -8.24 27.52
N LEU A 247 8.43 -9.50 27.17
CA LEU A 247 9.69 -9.91 26.49
C LEU A 247 9.81 -9.30 25.10
N ILE A 248 8.74 -9.26 24.32
CA ILE A 248 8.71 -8.57 23.00
C ILE A 248 9.06 -7.09 23.18
N ARG A 249 8.41 -6.41 24.13
CA ARG A 249 8.68 -4.98 24.38
C ARG A 249 10.13 -4.74 24.80
N LEU A 250 10.66 -5.58 25.70
CA LEU A 250 12.06 -5.51 26.14
C LEU A 250 13.02 -5.71 24.97
N ALA A 251 12.73 -6.65 24.03
CA ALA A 251 13.56 -6.92 22.87
C ALA A 251 13.66 -5.74 21.88
N LEU A 252 12.67 -4.83 21.86
CA LEU A 252 12.76 -3.61 21.06
C LEU A 252 13.82 -2.65 21.60
N GLU A 253 13.95 -2.59 22.92
CA GLU A 253 14.89 -1.71 23.63
C GLU A 253 16.28 -2.34 23.69
N ASP A 254 16.36 -3.56 24.22
CA ASP A 254 17.60 -4.31 24.41
C ASP A 254 17.39 -5.81 24.10
N PRO A 255 17.76 -6.25 22.89
CA PRO A 255 17.64 -7.66 22.50
C PRO A 255 18.47 -8.61 23.37
N ALA A 256 19.66 -8.17 23.86
CA ALA A 256 20.52 -9.00 24.68
C ALA A 256 19.93 -9.21 26.08
N LEU A 257 19.39 -8.17 26.67
CA LEU A 257 18.67 -8.26 27.94
C LEU A 257 17.41 -9.14 27.83
N ALA A 258 16.66 -9.00 26.73
CA ALA A 258 15.50 -9.85 26.47
C ALA A 258 15.89 -11.33 26.30
N ALA A 259 16.99 -11.62 25.63
CA ALA A 259 17.54 -12.97 25.51
C ALA A 259 17.91 -13.54 26.89
N ALA A 260 18.65 -12.78 27.70
CA ALA A 260 19.01 -13.18 29.04
C ALA A 260 17.78 -13.41 29.96
N GLN A 261 16.73 -12.59 29.81
CA GLN A 261 15.46 -12.81 30.52
C GLN A 261 14.76 -14.09 30.07
N LEU A 262 14.64 -14.32 28.73
CA LEU A 262 13.97 -15.49 28.17
C LEU A 262 14.69 -16.80 28.53
N ASP A 263 16.00 -16.74 28.75
CA ASP A 263 16.83 -17.88 29.15
C ASP A 263 16.69 -18.30 30.60
N LYS A 264 16.03 -17.48 31.45
CA LYS A 264 15.77 -17.86 32.84
C LYS A 264 14.90 -19.12 32.88
N LEU A 265 15.24 -20.07 33.76
CA LEU A 265 14.57 -21.39 33.89
C LEU A 265 13.05 -21.25 33.97
N ARG A 266 12.56 -20.24 34.72
CA ARG A 266 11.12 -19.98 34.89
C ARG A 266 10.38 -19.78 33.55
N TRP A 267 11.01 -19.11 32.56
CA TRP A 267 10.38 -18.87 31.27
C TRP A 267 10.59 -20.02 30.29
N LYS A 268 11.75 -20.69 30.37
CA LYS A 268 12.02 -21.93 29.59
C LYS A 268 11.00 -23.01 29.88
N THR A 269 10.54 -23.13 31.13
CA THR A 269 9.62 -24.21 31.57
C THR A 269 8.15 -23.81 31.47
N GLN A 270 7.81 -22.54 31.63
CA GLN A 270 6.41 -22.12 31.74
C GLN A 270 5.83 -21.60 30.42
N LEU A 271 6.63 -20.93 29.57
CA LEU A 271 6.16 -20.50 28.24
C LEU A 271 6.11 -21.68 27.28
N THR A 272 5.11 -21.66 26.39
CA THR A 272 4.99 -22.63 25.30
C THR A 272 6.13 -22.47 24.29
N GLN A 273 6.35 -23.50 23.47
CA GLN A 273 7.34 -23.43 22.40
C GLN A 273 7.00 -22.32 21.39
N GLU A 274 5.72 -22.11 21.10
CA GLU A 274 5.25 -21.04 20.21
C GLU A 274 5.56 -19.65 20.78
N GLU A 275 5.21 -19.39 22.03
CA GLU A 275 5.49 -18.12 22.71
C GLU A 275 6.99 -17.81 22.74
N ARG A 276 7.82 -18.80 23.11
CA ARG A 276 9.29 -18.64 23.11
C ARG A 276 9.85 -18.39 21.72
N SER A 277 9.38 -19.15 20.72
CA SER A 277 9.85 -18.98 19.34
C SER A 277 9.51 -17.58 18.78
N TRP A 278 8.32 -17.07 19.09
CA TRP A 278 7.97 -15.70 18.70
C TRP A 278 8.94 -14.67 19.29
N VAL A 279 9.20 -14.78 20.60
CA VAL A 279 10.15 -13.85 21.28
C VAL A 279 11.55 -13.96 20.70
N TRP A 280 12.05 -15.19 20.45
CA TRP A 280 13.35 -15.39 19.77
C TRP A 280 13.36 -14.81 18.36
N GLY A 281 12.24 -14.88 17.64
CA GLY A 281 12.06 -14.23 16.34
C GLY A 281 12.24 -12.72 16.42
N VAL A 282 11.61 -12.07 17.41
CA VAL A 282 11.76 -10.63 17.65
C VAL A 282 13.19 -10.25 18.04
N ILE A 283 13.79 -11.00 18.97
CA ILE A 283 15.18 -10.78 19.42
C ILE A 283 16.16 -10.91 18.23
N GLY A 284 16.05 -11.99 17.47
CA GLY A 284 16.88 -12.24 16.29
C GLY A 284 16.71 -11.16 15.21
N LYS A 285 15.47 -10.77 14.93
CA LYS A 285 15.15 -9.68 13.99
C LYS A 285 15.79 -8.35 14.43
N ARG A 286 15.64 -7.95 15.69
CA ARG A 286 16.22 -6.70 16.19
C ARG A 286 17.75 -6.72 16.15
N ALA A 287 18.36 -7.85 16.47
CA ALA A 287 19.80 -8.05 16.34
C ALA A 287 20.27 -7.98 14.88
N ALA A 288 19.55 -8.64 13.97
CA ALA A 288 19.85 -8.60 12.54
C ALA A 288 19.77 -7.18 11.97
N GLN A 289 18.75 -6.42 12.36
CA GLN A 289 18.60 -5.01 11.97
C GLN A 289 19.74 -4.12 12.46
N ARG A 290 20.35 -4.47 13.59
CA ARG A 290 21.54 -3.80 14.16
C ARG A 290 22.86 -4.42 13.68
N LEU A 291 22.82 -5.33 12.72
CA LEU A 291 23.97 -6.06 12.16
C LEU A 291 24.77 -6.82 13.21
N SER A 292 24.14 -7.28 14.28
CA SER A 292 24.78 -8.08 15.33
C SER A 292 25.13 -9.48 14.83
N ASP A 293 26.30 -9.98 15.14
CA ASP A 293 26.75 -11.34 14.81
C ASP A 293 26.00 -12.42 15.60
N ASN A 294 25.40 -12.06 16.74
CA ASN A 294 24.57 -12.95 17.55
C ASN A 294 23.20 -13.26 16.93
N ALA A 295 22.77 -12.50 15.91
CA ALA A 295 21.42 -12.57 15.37
C ALA A 295 21.00 -13.99 14.96
N ILE A 296 21.87 -14.69 14.20
CA ILE A 296 21.52 -16.03 13.71
C ILE A 296 21.45 -17.06 14.86
N GLY A 297 22.35 -16.99 15.84
CA GLY A 297 22.31 -17.87 17.02
C GLY A 297 21.05 -17.66 17.88
N TRP A 298 20.54 -16.43 17.95
CA TRP A 298 19.28 -16.18 18.65
C TRP A 298 18.07 -16.73 17.88
N PHE A 299 18.04 -16.64 16.55
CA PHE A 299 16.99 -17.29 15.75
C PHE A 299 16.98 -18.82 15.90
N GLU A 300 18.15 -19.45 16.06
CA GLU A 300 18.28 -20.92 16.22
C GLU A 300 17.61 -21.44 17.52
N ASN A 301 17.35 -20.58 18.52
CA ASN A 301 16.61 -20.96 19.72
C ASN A 301 15.09 -21.07 19.50
N GLY A 302 14.56 -20.55 18.39
CA GLY A 302 13.17 -20.63 17.99
C GLY A 302 12.92 -21.74 16.95
N GLN A 303 11.66 -22.20 16.84
CA GLN A 303 11.25 -23.09 15.76
C GLN A 303 10.58 -22.28 14.63
N ASP A 304 11.06 -22.45 13.41
CA ASP A 304 10.65 -21.67 12.25
C ASP A 304 9.13 -21.72 11.97
N LYS A 305 8.48 -22.85 12.23
CA LYS A 305 7.02 -23.00 12.06
C LYS A 305 6.18 -22.06 12.94
N PHE A 306 6.77 -21.47 13.97
CA PHE A 306 6.13 -20.51 14.87
C PHE A 306 6.60 -19.06 14.64
N LEU A 307 7.53 -18.86 13.73
CA LEU A 307 7.99 -17.52 13.36
C LEU A 307 7.01 -16.84 12.42
N HIS A 308 6.83 -15.54 12.63
CA HIS A 308 6.08 -14.71 11.68
C HIS A 308 6.89 -14.55 10.38
N GLU A 309 6.20 -14.29 9.26
CA GLU A 309 6.83 -14.13 7.93
C GLU A 309 7.99 -13.12 7.94
N ASP A 310 7.83 -12.01 8.65
CA ASP A 310 8.87 -10.98 8.76
C ASP A 310 10.08 -11.49 9.59
N HIS A 311 9.85 -12.31 10.62
CA HIS A 311 10.95 -12.97 11.36
C HIS A 311 11.74 -13.91 10.44
N LEU A 312 11.05 -14.73 9.63
CA LEU A 312 11.69 -15.64 8.67
C LEU A 312 12.52 -14.86 7.65
N ALA A 313 11.98 -13.76 7.11
CA ALA A 313 12.68 -12.87 6.20
C ALA A 313 13.98 -12.30 6.81
N TRP A 314 13.95 -11.93 8.09
CA TRP A 314 15.15 -11.45 8.80
C TRP A 314 16.09 -12.59 9.18
N LYS A 315 15.59 -13.79 9.49
CA LYS A 315 16.42 -14.98 9.69
C LYS A 315 17.21 -15.31 8.43
N VAL A 316 16.58 -15.27 7.25
CA VAL A 316 17.28 -15.47 5.97
C VAL A 316 18.42 -14.45 5.81
N ARG A 317 18.15 -13.15 6.04
CA ARG A 317 19.18 -12.11 5.92
C ARG A 317 20.34 -12.32 6.90
N ALA A 318 20.05 -12.70 8.14
CA ALA A 318 21.07 -13.02 9.15
C ALA A 318 21.89 -14.25 8.74
N ALA A 319 21.23 -15.30 8.24
CA ALA A 319 21.89 -16.52 7.78
C ALA A 319 22.79 -16.27 6.56
N LEU A 320 22.33 -15.47 5.59
CA LEU A 320 23.13 -15.06 4.42
C LEU A 320 24.37 -14.30 4.84
N ARG A 321 24.25 -13.33 5.75
CA ARG A 321 25.39 -12.58 6.28
C ARG A 321 26.40 -13.49 6.97
N ALA A 322 25.93 -14.52 7.66
CA ALA A 322 26.78 -15.49 8.35
C ALA A 322 27.26 -16.66 7.48
N GLY A 323 26.89 -16.72 6.19
CA GLY A 323 27.22 -17.82 5.29
C GLY A 323 26.57 -19.16 5.65
N LYS A 324 25.47 -19.15 6.40
CA LYS A 324 24.80 -20.35 6.92
C LYS A 324 23.69 -20.83 5.99
N TRP A 325 24.06 -21.48 4.89
CA TRP A 325 23.13 -21.97 3.86
C TRP A 325 22.03 -22.92 4.35
N PRO A 326 22.29 -23.85 5.30
CA PRO A 326 21.20 -24.68 5.85
C PRO A 326 20.08 -23.85 6.47
N GLN A 327 20.39 -22.81 7.25
CA GLN A 327 19.40 -21.93 7.87
C GLN A 327 18.64 -21.07 6.85
N VAL A 328 19.30 -20.69 5.73
CA VAL A 328 18.59 -20.04 4.60
C VAL A 328 17.51 -20.96 4.04
N LEU A 329 17.84 -22.24 3.81
CA LEU A 329 16.89 -23.22 3.28
C LEU A 329 15.76 -23.52 4.27
N GLU A 330 16.06 -23.71 5.55
CA GLU A 330 15.07 -23.94 6.61
C GLU A 330 14.08 -22.78 6.69
N ALA A 331 14.59 -21.54 6.81
CA ALA A 331 13.76 -20.35 6.95
C ALA A 331 12.89 -20.11 5.70
N THR A 332 13.46 -20.23 4.49
CA THR A 332 12.68 -20.07 3.25
C THR A 332 11.64 -21.19 3.07
N SER A 333 11.91 -22.40 3.57
CA SER A 333 10.97 -23.52 3.52
C SER A 333 9.79 -23.32 4.47
N ALA A 334 9.99 -22.63 5.59
CA ALA A 334 8.94 -22.31 6.56
C ALA A 334 8.04 -21.13 6.15
N MET A 335 8.43 -20.33 5.16
CA MET A 335 7.62 -19.22 4.62
C MET A 335 6.30 -19.71 4.03
N THR A 336 5.27 -18.87 4.00
CA THR A 336 4.02 -19.15 3.27
C THR A 336 4.29 -19.31 1.78
N GLU A 337 3.36 -19.95 1.07
CA GLU A 337 3.47 -20.10 -0.39
C GLU A 337 3.55 -18.75 -1.10
N GLN A 338 2.76 -17.77 -0.65
CA GLN A 338 2.79 -16.43 -1.20
C GLN A 338 4.17 -15.77 -1.02
N GLN A 339 4.74 -15.85 0.17
CA GLN A 339 6.07 -15.29 0.44
C GLN A 339 7.16 -16.02 -0.35
N ARG A 340 7.10 -17.35 -0.46
CA ARG A 340 8.06 -18.13 -1.26
C ARG A 340 8.05 -17.82 -2.75
N ARG A 341 6.94 -17.30 -3.31
CA ARG A 341 6.84 -16.88 -4.72
C ARG A 341 7.52 -15.53 -5.00
N ASP A 342 7.90 -14.78 -3.97
CA ASP A 342 8.67 -13.54 -4.17
C ASP A 342 10.05 -13.89 -4.75
N PRO A 343 10.48 -13.24 -5.86
CA PRO A 343 11.75 -13.52 -6.52
C PRO A 343 12.95 -13.48 -5.56
N THR A 344 12.94 -12.61 -4.56
CA THR A 344 14.00 -12.53 -3.55
C THR A 344 14.18 -13.86 -2.83
N TRP A 345 13.09 -14.43 -2.29
CA TRP A 345 13.17 -15.65 -1.49
C TRP A 345 13.34 -16.90 -2.36
N THR A 346 12.74 -16.90 -3.56
CA THR A 346 12.95 -17.96 -4.55
C THR A 346 14.42 -18.04 -4.95
N TYR A 347 15.05 -16.91 -5.27
CA TYR A 347 16.47 -16.83 -5.63
C TYR A 347 17.38 -17.34 -4.50
N TRP A 348 17.22 -16.82 -3.28
CA TRP A 348 18.07 -17.23 -2.16
C TRP A 348 17.86 -18.68 -1.75
N ARG A 349 16.64 -19.22 -1.90
CA ARG A 349 16.38 -20.64 -1.73
C ARG A 349 17.14 -21.48 -2.77
N ALA A 350 17.10 -21.10 -4.03
CA ALA A 350 17.86 -21.75 -5.09
C ALA A 350 19.37 -21.73 -4.79
N ARG A 351 19.92 -20.58 -4.40
CA ARG A 351 21.32 -20.46 -4.00
C ARG A 351 21.70 -21.38 -2.81
N ALA A 352 20.81 -21.54 -1.85
CA ALA A 352 21.03 -22.45 -0.72
C ALA A 352 21.02 -23.93 -1.14
N LEU A 353 20.23 -24.29 -2.16
CA LEU A 353 20.24 -25.62 -2.77
C LEU A 353 21.46 -25.89 -3.64
N LEU A 354 22.14 -24.85 -4.11
CA LEU A 354 23.42 -24.97 -4.84
C LEU A 354 24.65 -24.91 -3.94
N ALA A 355 24.48 -24.76 -2.63
CA ALA A 355 25.59 -24.68 -1.68
C ALA A 355 26.40 -25.98 -1.65
N PRO A 356 27.70 -25.93 -1.27
CA PRO A 356 28.54 -27.12 -1.22
C PRO A 356 27.95 -28.26 -0.37
N GLY A 357 28.07 -29.49 -0.85
CA GLY A 357 27.56 -30.69 -0.17
C GLY A 357 26.09 -31.04 -0.44
N ARG A 358 25.45 -30.35 -1.36
CA ARG A 358 24.09 -30.68 -1.83
C ARG A 358 24.11 -31.78 -2.89
N ASN A 359 23.00 -32.51 -3.00
CA ASN A 359 22.85 -33.62 -3.93
C ASN A 359 22.29 -33.16 -5.29
N GLU A 360 22.23 -34.08 -6.26
CA GLU A 360 21.75 -33.80 -7.62
C GLU A 360 20.27 -33.34 -7.64
N ALA A 361 19.41 -33.90 -6.77
CA ALA A 361 18.00 -33.51 -6.69
C ALA A 361 17.87 -32.05 -6.20
N ASP A 362 18.71 -31.63 -5.24
CA ASP A 362 18.76 -30.24 -4.79
C ASP A 362 19.18 -29.30 -5.93
N HIS A 363 20.16 -29.69 -6.76
CA HIS A 363 20.61 -28.90 -7.91
C HIS A 363 19.54 -28.79 -8.99
N GLN A 364 18.78 -29.86 -9.26
CA GLN A 364 17.66 -29.83 -10.20
C GLN A 364 16.53 -28.92 -9.72
N GLU A 365 16.18 -28.97 -8.42
CA GLU A 365 15.19 -28.07 -7.84
C GLU A 365 15.67 -26.61 -7.88
N ALA A 366 16.95 -26.36 -7.62
CA ALA A 366 17.52 -25.01 -7.76
C ALA A 366 17.39 -24.47 -9.18
N ALA A 367 17.74 -25.28 -10.17
CA ALA A 367 17.59 -24.91 -11.59
C ALA A 367 16.13 -24.56 -11.92
N ARG A 368 15.17 -25.40 -11.46
CA ARG A 368 13.74 -25.16 -11.65
C ARG A 368 13.27 -23.84 -11.02
N LEU A 369 13.75 -23.53 -9.82
CA LEU A 369 13.41 -22.29 -9.11
C LEU A 369 13.97 -21.06 -9.84
N LEU A 370 15.25 -21.13 -10.29
CA LEU A 370 15.89 -20.05 -11.07
C LEU A 370 15.16 -19.83 -12.41
N GLU A 371 14.83 -20.89 -13.15
CA GLU A 371 14.04 -20.81 -14.38
C GLU A 371 12.69 -20.13 -14.16
N GLY A 372 12.03 -20.43 -13.03
CA GLY A 372 10.72 -19.89 -12.71
C GLY A 372 10.70 -18.38 -12.44
N VAL A 373 11.84 -17.77 -12.09
CA VAL A 373 11.93 -16.34 -11.77
C VAL A 373 12.81 -15.56 -12.74
N ALA A 374 13.61 -16.24 -13.58
CA ALA A 374 14.56 -15.62 -14.50
C ALA A 374 13.87 -14.59 -15.41
N SER A 375 14.26 -13.32 -15.34
CA SER A 375 13.71 -12.21 -16.12
C SER A 375 14.70 -11.04 -16.14
N VAL A 376 14.52 -10.12 -17.09
CA VAL A 376 15.29 -8.87 -17.13
C VAL A 376 14.68 -7.75 -16.27
N ARG A 377 13.53 -7.98 -15.60
CA ARG A 377 12.74 -6.92 -14.94
C ARG A 377 13.28 -6.53 -13.59
N GLY A 378 13.64 -7.48 -12.75
CA GLY A 378 14.04 -7.25 -11.38
C GLY A 378 15.47 -7.72 -11.09
N PHE A 379 15.99 -7.28 -9.94
CA PHE A 379 17.38 -7.58 -9.56
C PHE A 379 17.66 -9.07 -9.35
N TYR A 380 16.81 -9.76 -8.60
CA TYR A 380 16.97 -11.20 -8.34
C TYR A 380 16.64 -12.07 -9.57
N GLU A 381 15.77 -11.59 -10.41
CA GLU A 381 15.44 -12.20 -11.69
C GLU A 381 16.62 -12.14 -12.67
N GLN A 382 17.35 -11.01 -12.69
CA GLN A 382 18.58 -10.88 -13.48
C GLN A 382 19.71 -11.76 -12.93
N LEU A 383 19.88 -11.82 -11.61
CA LEU A 383 20.83 -12.75 -10.99
C LEU A 383 20.50 -14.22 -11.34
N ALA A 384 19.21 -14.58 -11.41
CA ALA A 384 18.79 -15.90 -11.82
C ALA A 384 19.17 -16.19 -13.29
N LEU A 385 19.07 -15.21 -14.20
CA LEU A 385 19.58 -15.35 -15.57
C LEU A 385 21.09 -15.63 -15.59
N GLU A 386 21.87 -14.87 -14.83
CA GLU A 386 23.33 -15.06 -14.74
C GLU A 386 23.70 -16.45 -14.18
N ASP A 387 23.05 -16.89 -13.11
CA ASP A 387 23.28 -18.21 -12.52
C ASP A 387 22.90 -19.37 -13.48
N LEU A 388 21.95 -19.14 -14.39
CA LEU A 388 21.59 -20.07 -15.49
C LEU A 388 22.54 -19.99 -16.70
N GLY A 389 23.59 -19.15 -16.64
CA GLY A 389 24.52 -18.93 -17.76
C GLY A 389 23.92 -18.15 -18.94
N ARG A 390 22.81 -17.45 -18.72
CA ARG A 390 22.14 -16.65 -19.77
C ARG A 390 22.64 -15.21 -19.73
N LYS A 391 22.83 -14.62 -20.93
CA LYS A 391 23.19 -13.21 -21.01
C LYS A 391 21.98 -12.33 -20.70
N ILE A 392 22.17 -11.32 -19.85
CA ILE A 392 21.20 -10.24 -19.68
C ILE A 392 21.31 -9.35 -20.92
N ALA A 393 20.28 -9.36 -21.76
CA ALA A 393 20.19 -8.51 -22.92
C ALA A 393 19.07 -7.49 -22.75
N VAL A 394 19.30 -6.28 -23.26
CA VAL A 394 18.23 -5.27 -23.32
C VAL A 394 17.14 -5.82 -24.25
N PRO A 395 15.88 -5.92 -23.81
CA PRO A 395 14.78 -6.37 -24.64
C PRO A 395 14.62 -5.50 -25.90
N GLU A 396 14.02 -6.08 -26.94
CA GLU A 396 13.65 -5.31 -28.12
C GLU A 396 12.71 -4.17 -27.73
N LYS A 397 13.00 -2.98 -28.26
CA LYS A 397 12.19 -1.80 -28.02
C LYS A 397 10.77 -2.02 -28.58
N PRO A 398 9.72 -1.83 -27.78
CA PRO A 398 8.36 -1.97 -28.29
C PRO A 398 8.06 -0.92 -29.37
N ALA A 399 7.13 -1.23 -30.26
CA ALA A 399 6.65 -0.26 -31.24
C ALA A 399 6.08 0.97 -30.51
N LEU A 400 6.43 2.16 -31.01
CA LEU A 400 5.92 3.41 -30.46
C LEU A 400 4.38 3.42 -30.45
N PRO A 401 3.76 4.08 -29.47
CA PRO A 401 2.31 4.26 -29.47
C PRO A 401 1.82 4.92 -30.77
N SER A 402 0.78 4.37 -31.35
CA SER A 402 0.14 4.90 -32.56
C SER A 402 -0.51 6.27 -32.30
N PRO A 403 -0.83 7.05 -33.37
CA PRO A 403 -1.57 8.30 -33.19
C PRO A 403 -2.88 8.14 -32.41
N ASP A 404 -3.63 7.06 -32.66
CA ASP A 404 -4.89 6.78 -31.97
C ASP A 404 -4.70 6.45 -30.49
N GLU A 405 -3.66 5.66 -30.13
CA GLU A 405 -3.31 5.35 -28.75
C GLU A 405 -2.87 6.61 -27.99
N LYS A 406 -2.11 7.50 -28.64
CA LYS A 406 -1.71 8.79 -28.09
C LYS A 406 -2.92 9.71 -27.87
N GLU A 407 -3.85 9.73 -28.83
CA GLU A 407 -5.06 10.52 -28.71
C GLU A 407 -5.98 9.98 -27.61
N ALA A 408 -6.15 8.66 -27.51
CA ALA A 408 -6.86 8.04 -26.40
C ALA A 408 -6.27 8.41 -25.03
N ALA A 409 -4.94 8.40 -24.90
CA ALA A 409 -4.27 8.86 -23.69
C ALA A 409 -4.51 10.36 -23.43
N ARG A 410 -4.56 11.22 -24.45
CA ARG A 410 -4.88 12.66 -24.32
C ARG A 410 -6.32 12.89 -23.91
N ALA A 411 -7.26 12.16 -24.51
CA ALA A 411 -8.68 12.23 -24.24
C ALA A 411 -9.06 11.71 -22.86
N ASN A 412 -8.17 10.93 -22.19
CA ASN A 412 -8.43 10.45 -20.85
C ASN A 412 -8.46 11.62 -19.85
N ALA A 413 -9.66 11.92 -19.35
CA ALA A 413 -9.91 13.04 -18.46
C ALA A 413 -9.16 12.92 -17.11
N GLY A 414 -9.00 11.69 -16.58
CA GLY A 414 -8.26 11.44 -15.34
C GLY A 414 -6.76 11.72 -15.48
N LEU A 415 -6.13 11.27 -16.56
CA LEU A 415 -4.73 11.59 -16.85
C LEU A 415 -4.54 13.10 -17.08
N THR A 416 -5.49 13.77 -17.71
CA THR A 416 -5.46 15.22 -17.93
C THR A 416 -5.54 15.98 -16.62
N ARG A 417 -6.50 15.66 -15.74
CA ARG A 417 -6.61 16.27 -14.40
C ARG A 417 -5.36 16.02 -13.57
N ALA A 418 -4.83 14.78 -13.60
CA ALA A 418 -3.64 14.41 -12.86
C ALA A 418 -2.42 15.27 -13.25
N LEU A 419 -2.14 15.39 -14.54
CA LEU A 419 -1.03 16.21 -15.03
C LEU A 419 -1.23 17.70 -14.74
N HIS A 420 -2.46 18.21 -14.87
CA HIS A 420 -2.76 19.59 -14.53
C HIS A 420 -2.56 19.87 -13.04
N ALA A 421 -3.06 19.00 -12.16
CA ALA A 421 -2.84 19.11 -10.72
C ALA A 421 -1.35 19.13 -10.36
N ILE A 422 -0.55 18.23 -10.95
CA ILE A 422 0.90 18.21 -10.76
C ILE A 422 1.54 19.52 -11.20
N ALA A 423 1.15 20.04 -12.37
CA ALA A 423 1.73 21.24 -12.96
C ALA A 423 1.52 22.49 -12.09
N ILE A 424 0.37 22.61 -11.41
CA ILE A 424 0.08 23.74 -10.51
C ILE A 424 0.55 23.52 -9.07
N GLY A 425 1.23 22.40 -8.76
CA GLY A 425 1.78 22.11 -7.43
C GLY A 425 0.96 21.19 -6.55
N LEU A 426 -0.23 20.74 -6.98
CA LEU A 426 -1.05 19.72 -6.30
C LEU A 426 -0.57 18.31 -6.65
N ARG A 427 0.73 18.05 -6.36
CA ARG A 427 1.40 16.82 -6.79
C ARG A 427 0.77 15.55 -6.16
N SER A 428 0.45 15.62 -4.88
CA SER A 428 -0.13 14.47 -4.16
C SER A 428 -1.47 14.05 -4.77
N GLU A 429 -2.30 15.01 -5.08
CA GLU A 429 -3.61 14.86 -5.71
C GLU A 429 -3.46 14.27 -7.11
N GLY A 430 -2.60 14.86 -7.92
CA GLY A 430 -2.34 14.40 -9.28
C GLY A 430 -1.77 13.00 -9.35
N VAL A 431 -0.84 12.63 -8.46
CA VAL A 431 -0.26 11.28 -8.40
C VAL A 431 -1.33 10.23 -8.06
N ARG A 432 -2.22 10.52 -7.11
CA ARG A 432 -3.33 9.59 -6.75
C ARG A 432 -4.28 9.38 -7.92
N GLU A 433 -4.68 10.45 -8.58
CA GLU A 433 -5.57 10.38 -9.73
C GLU A 433 -4.93 9.69 -10.93
N TRP A 434 -3.64 9.95 -11.17
CA TRP A 434 -2.88 9.23 -12.19
C TRP A 434 -2.89 7.72 -11.96
N ASN A 435 -2.53 7.30 -10.75
CA ASN A 435 -2.48 5.88 -10.38
C ASN A 435 -3.84 5.20 -10.53
N TYR A 436 -4.91 5.90 -10.15
CA TYR A 436 -6.28 5.43 -10.36
C TYR A 436 -6.59 5.26 -11.84
N SER A 437 -6.28 6.28 -12.65
CA SER A 437 -6.60 6.30 -14.08
C SER A 437 -5.87 5.24 -14.89
N VAL A 438 -4.66 4.84 -14.48
CA VAL A 438 -3.88 3.81 -15.22
C VAL A 438 -4.17 2.38 -14.76
N GLY A 439 -4.76 2.16 -13.60
CA GLY A 439 -4.85 0.78 -13.16
C GLY A 439 -5.83 0.39 -12.09
N LEU A 440 -6.50 1.34 -11.42
CA LEU A 440 -7.29 0.99 -10.24
C LEU A 440 -8.79 0.92 -10.48
N HIS A 441 -9.32 1.60 -11.51
CA HIS A 441 -10.75 1.75 -11.73
C HIS A 441 -11.37 0.71 -12.67
N ASP A 442 -10.56 0.02 -13.48
CA ASP A 442 -10.99 -1.04 -14.37
C ASP A 442 -10.50 -2.41 -13.91
N LYS A 443 -11.29 -3.46 -14.14
CA LYS A 443 -10.88 -4.83 -13.88
C LYS A 443 -9.69 -5.20 -14.77
N GLY A 444 -8.48 -5.18 -14.18
CA GLY A 444 -7.23 -5.47 -14.88
C GLY A 444 -6.41 -4.23 -15.27
N GLY A 445 -6.97 -3.02 -15.15
CA GLY A 445 -6.29 -1.76 -15.50
C GLY A 445 -6.11 -1.56 -17.01
N MET A 446 -5.25 -0.61 -17.38
CA MET A 446 -4.85 -0.40 -18.76
C MET A 446 -4.01 -1.58 -19.29
N ASP A 447 -4.17 -1.93 -20.57
CA ASP A 447 -3.28 -2.86 -21.24
C ASP A 447 -1.89 -2.23 -21.51
N ASP A 448 -0.94 -3.04 -21.99
CA ASP A 448 0.44 -2.59 -22.21
C ASP A 448 0.53 -1.41 -23.20
N ARG A 449 -0.33 -1.39 -24.23
CA ARG A 449 -0.33 -0.32 -25.24
C ARG A 449 -0.83 0.99 -24.67
N ALA A 450 -1.93 0.95 -23.91
CA ALA A 450 -2.46 2.11 -23.20
C ALA A 450 -1.49 2.62 -22.12
N LEU A 451 -0.82 1.70 -21.38
CA LEU A 451 0.21 2.06 -20.41
C LEU A 451 1.41 2.77 -21.06
N LEU A 452 1.92 2.28 -22.20
CA LEU A 452 3.01 2.92 -22.93
C LEU A 452 2.62 4.31 -23.43
N ALA A 453 1.40 4.49 -23.94
CA ALA A 453 0.91 5.80 -24.39
C ALA A 453 0.72 6.79 -23.21
N ALA A 454 0.21 6.32 -22.07
CA ALA A 454 0.10 7.12 -20.86
C ALA A 454 1.49 7.51 -20.31
N ALA A 455 2.43 6.55 -20.25
CA ALA A 455 3.81 6.79 -19.83
C ALA A 455 4.50 7.82 -20.75
N GLU A 456 4.38 7.69 -22.07
CA GLU A 456 4.92 8.67 -23.03
C GLU A 456 4.38 10.07 -22.76
N ARG A 457 3.07 10.19 -22.47
CA ARG A 457 2.44 11.47 -22.14
C ARG A 457 3.03 12.09 -20.86
N ALA A 458 3.30 11.28 -19.84
CA ALA A 458 3.95 11.74 -18.61
C ALA A 458 5.41 12.17 -18.88
N CYS A 459 6.18 11.40 -19.67
CA CYS A 459 7.53 11.75 -20.09
C CYS A 459 7.57 13.10 -20.83
N GLN A 460 6.66 13.32 -21.79
CA GLN A 460 6.55 14.57 -22.55
C GLN A 460 6.25 15.79 -21.67
N ARG A 461 5.66 15.58 -20.51
CA ARG A 461 5.38 16.62 -19.49
C ARG A 461 6.43 16.67 -18.38
N GLU A 462 7.53 15.93 -18.54
CA GLU A 462 8.63 15.84 -17.58
C GLU A 462 8.20 15.37 -16.17
N VAL A 463 7.09 14.60 -16.10
CA VAL A 463 6.63 13.96 -14.88
C VAL A 463 7.25 12.55 -14.80
N TRP A 464 8.55 12.53 -14.60
CA TRP A 464 9.41 11.34 -14.76
C TRP A 464 8.99 10.16 -13.91
N ASP A 465 8.62 10.39 -12.65
CA ASP A 465 8.14 9.31 -11.77
C ASP A 465 6.84 8.66 -12.27
N ARG A 466 5.96 9.43 -12.95
CA ARG A 466 4.74 8.84 -13.54
C ARG A 466 5.07 8.12 -14.84
N CYS A 467 6.02 8.64 -15.62
CA CYS A 467 6.54 7.94 -16.79
C CYS A 467 7.09 6.56 -16.41
N ILE A 468 8.06 6.51 -15.49
CA ILE A 468 8.71 5.30 -15.01
C ILE A 468 7.68 4.33 -14.42
N ASN A 469 6.92 4.75 -13.40
CA ASN A 469 5.99 3.86 -12.70
C ASN A 469 4.84 3.36 -13.56
N THR A 470 4.49 4.06 -14.64
CA THR A 470 3.45 3.60 -15.58
C THR A 470 4.02 2.57 -16.55
N SER A 471 5.19 2.85 -17.12
CA SER A 471 5.89 1.90 -18.01
C SER A 471 6.26 0.60 -17.29
N GLU A 472 6.62 0.65 -16.00
CA GLU A 472 6.93 -0.52 -15.16
C GLU A 472 5.74 -1.49 -15.01
N ARG A 473 4.51 -1.02 -15.20
CA ARG A 473 3.29 -1.84 -15.09
C ARG A 473 3.02 -2.72 -16.32
N THR A 474 3.68 -2.48 -17.45
CA THR A 474 3.55 -3.33 -18.65
C THR A 474 3.97 -4.78 -18.34
N ARG A 475 3.29 -5.75 -18.92
CA ARG A 475 3.50 -7.17 -18.61
C ARG A 475 4.32 -7.89 -19.71
N ALA A 476 3.93 -7.72 -20.95
CA ALA A 476 4.52 -8.44 -22.07
C ALA A 476 5.70 -7.70 -22.71
N VAL A 477 5.75 -6.38 -22.59
CA VAL A 477 6.78 -5.53 -23.21
C VAL A 477 7.53 -4.70 -22.18
N ILE A 478 8.73 -4.25 -22.52
CA ILE A 478 9.55 -3.38 -21.68
C ILE A 478 10.09 -2.24 -22.56
N ASP A 479 9.75 -1.00 -22.21
CA ASP A 479 10.34 0.19 -22.83
C ASP A 479 11.41 0.77 -21.90
N PHE A 480 12.68 0.51 -22.21
CA PHE A 480 13.81 0.96 -21.40
C PHE A 480 13.98 2.48 -21.41
N ASP A 481 13.58 3.17 -22.49
CA ASP A 481 13.67 4.64 -22.53
C ASP A 481 12.67 5.29 -21.57
N GLN A 482 11.50 4.67 -21.38
CA GLN A 482 10.51 5.13 -20.43
C GLN A 482 10.83 4.71 -18.99
N LEU A 483 11.47 3.55 -18.79
CA LEU A 483 11.88 3.06 -17.46
C LEU A 483 13.10 3.80 -16.92
N PHE A 484 14.02 4.20 -17.81
CA PHE A 484 15.27 4.84 -17.45
C PHE A 484 15.45 6.16 -18.23
N PRO A 485 14.51 7.12 -18.08
CA PRO A 485 14.64 8.39 -18.78
C PRO A 485 15.90 9.12 -18.33
N MET A 486 16.57 9.78 -19.25
CA MET A 486 17.80 10.54 -18.99
C MET A 486 17.56 12.04 -19.17
N PRO A 487 16.80 12.71 -18.31
CA PRO A 487 16.38 14.10 -18.49
C PRO A 487 17.53 15.11 -18.52
N HIS A 488 18.70 14.76 -17.98
CA HIS A 488 19.87 15.63 -17.87
C HIS A 488 21.09 15.10 -18.65
N GLN A 489 20.86 14.29 -19.69
CA GLN A 489 21.93 13.67 -20.46
C GLN A 489 22.95 14.71 -20.97
N ALA A 490 22.50 15.86 -21.48
CA ALA A 490 23.38 16.92 -21.98
C ALA A 490 24.26 17.56 -20.86
N ALA A 491 23.87 17.45 -19.60
CA ALA A 491 24.67 17.95 -18.48
C ALA A 491 25.65 16.92 -17.92
N VAL A 492 25.45 15.64 -18.28
CA VAL A 492 26.27 14.51 -17.78
C VAL A 492 27.34 14.10 -18.81
N THR A 493 27.09 14.35 -20.09
CA THR A 493 28.03 14.14 -21.21
C THR A 493 28.93 15.36 -21.44
#